data_8360471a98ace4c3ef64c52b98175eb7
#
_entry.id   8360471a98ace4c3ef64c52b98175eb7
#
_cell.length_a   1.000
_cell.length_b   1.000
_cell.length_c   1.000
_cell.angle_alpha   90.00
_cell.angle_beta   90.00
_cell.angle_gamma   90.00
#
_symmetry.space_group_name_H-M   'P 1'
#
loop_
_entity.id
_entity.type
_entity.pdbx_description
1 polymer ?
#
loop_
_entity_poly.entity_id
_entity_poly.type
_entity_poly.pdbx_seq_one_letter_code
_entity_poly.pdbx_strand_id
1 'polypeptide(L)'
;YSHTKGMVEDLLKNYENILQFRLRMPIDNQLDNPRNFIFKIANYDCVVDVPNSMTVLDELVPYAIDGALRKLTGIYNFTNPGAISHNEVLQLYKDYCSPNYTWKNFSLEEQDKILAAPRSNNELCDKKIKSAWPQILNIKDSLIKYVFEPNKQSGGKVRGGAKGEC
;
A
#
# COMPACT_ATOMS: atom_id res chain seq x y z
N TYR A 1 19.16 -0.76 2.22
CA TYR A 1 17.90 -0.61 2.97
C TYR A 1 17.32 -1.98 3.38
N SER A 2 17.00 -2.87 2.43
CA SER A 2 16.37 -4.18 2.74
C SER A 2 17.27 -5.06 3.63
N HIS A 3 18.57 -5.09 3.37
CA HIS A 3 19.53 -5.83 4.21
C HIS A 3 19.55 -5.33 5.66
N THR A 4 19.61 -4.00 5.85
CA THR A 4 19.61 -3.40 7.20
C THR A 4 18.32 -3.70 7.94
N LYS A 5 17.15 -3.65 7.25
CA LYS A 5 15.86 -4.02 7.87
C LYS A 5 15.81 -5.50 8.26
N GLY A 6 16.35 -6.38 7.43
CA GLY A 6 16.48 -7.81 7.76
C GLY A 6 17.36 -8.06 8.99
N MET A 7 18.50 -7.40 9.09
CA MET A 7 19.38 -7.50 10.27
C MET A 7 18.69 -7.04 11.56
N VAL A 8 17.96 -5.93 11.51
CA VAL A 8 17.18 -5.45 12.68
C VAL A 8 16.12 -6.46 13.08
N GLU A 9 15.39 -7.01 12.09
CA GLU A 9 14.38 -8.04 12.36
C GLU A 9 15.00 -9.27 13.01
N ASP A 10 16.15 -9.74 12.50
CA ASP A 10 16.86 -10.90 13.07
C ASP A 10 17.35 -10.63 14.50
N LEU A 11 17.87 -9.43 14.77
CA LEU A 11 18.27 -9.02 16.11
C LEU A 11 17.08 -9.04 17.07
N LEU A 12 15.95 -8.50 16.66
CA LEU A 12 14.76 -8.36 17.51
C LEU A 12 14.07 -9.71 17.81
N LYS A 13 14.31 -10.76 17.01
CA LYS A 13 13.82 -12.12 17.31
C LYS A 13 14.34 -12.69 18.63
N ASN A 14 15.46 -12.17 19.14
CA ASN A 14 16.02 -12.60 20.42
C ASN A 14 15.27 -12.05 21.64
N TYR A 15 14.26 -11.19 21.43
CA TYR A 15 13.48 -10.58 22.49
C TYR A 15 12.03 -11.05 22.43
N GLU A 16 11.52 -11.62 23.51
CA GLU A 16 10.19 -12.24 23.57
C GLU A 16 9.04 -11.21 23.59
N ASN A 17 9.32 -10.00 24.03
CA ASN A 17 8.32 -8.93 24.21
C ASN A 17 8.22 -7.95 23.04
N ILE A 18 8.67 -8.33 21.85
CA ILE A 18 8.68 -7.48 20.66
C ILE A 18 7.55 -7.83 19.73
N LEU A 19 6.77 -6.83 19.33
CA LEU A 19 5.79 -6.88 18.27
C LEU A 19 6.33 -6.12 17.04
N GLN A 20 6.53 -6.81 15.93
CA GLN A 20 7.08 -6.25 14.71
C GLN A 20 6.03 -6.26 13.59
N PHE A 21 5.92 -5.14 12.88
CA PHE A 21 5.04 -5.00 11.72
C PHE A 21 5.84 -4.78 10.44
N ARG A 22 5.61 -5.63 9.45
CA ARG A 22 6.09 -5.44 8.08
C ARG A 22 5.02 -4.71 7.28
N LEU A 23 5.21 -3.42 7.06
CA LEU A 23 4.34 -2.61 6.23
C LEU A 23 4.79 -2.63 4.78
N ARG A 24 3.85 -2.44 3.85
CA ARG A 24 4.13 -2.33 2.44
C ARG A 24 3.24 -1.25 1.81
N MET A 25 3.86 -0.35 1.03
CA MET A 25 3.16 0.70 0.31
C MET A 25 2.09 1.39 1.19
N PRO A 26 2.48 2.11 2.24
CA PRO A 26 1.52 2.73 3.17
C PRO A 26 0.68 3.79 2.46
N ILE A 27 -0.62 3.72 2.70
CA ILE A 27 -1.64 4.60 2.14
C ILE A 27 -2.47 5.15 3.29
N ASP A 28 -2.73 6.44 3.27
CA ASP A 28 -3.66 7.14 4.14
C ASP A 28 -4.70 7.91 3.32
N ASN A 29 -5.67 8.53 3.99
CA ASN A 29 -6.72 9.29 3.33
C ASN A 29 -6.29 10.71 2.86
N GLN A 30 -5.05 11.12 3.11
CA GLN A 30 -4.49 12.40 2.68
C GLN A 30 -3.90 12.27 1.27
N LEU A 31 -4.75 12.34 0.26
CA LEU A 31 -4.36 12.11 -1.13
C LEU A 31 -3.45 13.20 -1.73
N ASP A 32 -3.29 14.32 -1.06
CA ASP A 32 -2.38 15.44 -1.41
C ASP A 32 -1.00 15.34 -0.75
N ASN A 33 -0.80 14.36 0.15
CA ASN A 33 0.47 14.16 0.84
C ASN A 33 1.51 13.49 -0.07
N PRO A 34 2.68 14.11 -0.34
CA PRO A 34 3.72 13.52 -1.20
C PRO A 34 4.30 12.20 -0.70
N ARG A 35 4.08 11.84 0.55
CA ARG A 35 4.48 10.54 1.11
C ARG A 35 3.47 9.45 0.86
N ASN A 36 2.21 9.79 0.55
CA ASN A 36 1.15 8.85 0.24
C ASN A 36 1.48 8.09 -1.06
N PHE A 37 1.27 6.79 -1.05
CA PHE A 37 1.56 5.94 -2.20
C PHE A 37 0.69 6.32 -3.41
N ILE A 38 -0.60 6.63 -3.21
CA ILE A 38 -1.51 7.02 -4.30
C ILE A 38 -1.05 8.34 -4.92
N PHE A 39 -0.64 9.33 -4.10
CA PHE A 39 -0.07 10.57 -4.62
C PHE A 39 1.12 10.29 -5.54
N LYS A 40 2.02 9.40 -5.13
CA LYS A 40 3.22 9.07 -5.92
C LYS A 40 2.86 8.46 -7.26
N ILE A 41 2.05 7.39 -7.27
CA ILE A 41 1.71 6.70 -8.53
C ILE A 41 0.84 7.56 -9.46
N ALA A 42 0.01 8.45 -8.90
CA ALA A 42 -0.80 9.38 -9.68
C ALA A 42 0.02 10.50 -10.35
N ASN A 43 1.25 10.73 -9.89
CA ASN A 43 2.18 11.71 -10.46
C ASN A 43 3.31 11.08 -11.28
N TYR A 44 3.33 9.77 -11.49
CA TYR A 44 4.29 9.12 -12.38
C TYR A 44 3.87 9.29 -13.84
N ASP A 45 4.85 9.47 -14.72
CA ASP A 45 4.61 9.54 -16.19
C ASP A 45 4.07 8.21 -16.70
N CYS A 46 4.65 7.10 -16.25
CA CYS A 46 4.20 5.75 -16.54
C CYS A 46 4.18 4.89 -15.26
N VAL A 47 3.27 3.94 -15.19
CA VAL A 47 3.15 3.00 -14.07
C VAL A 47 3.28 1.55 -14.53
N VAL A 48 3.87 0.71 -13.66
CA VAL A 48 3.87 -0.74 -13.84
C VAL A 48 2.57 -1.33 -13.31
N ASP A 49 2.02 -2.33 -14.00
CA ASP A 49 0.80 -3.01 -13.58
C ASP A 49 1.13 -4.37 -12.93
N VAL A 50 1.50 -4.33 -11.66
CA VAL A 50 1.86 -5.52 -10.88
C VAL A 50 1.09 -5.52 -9.55
N PRO A 51 0.37 -6.61 -9.23
CA PRO A 51 -0.31 -6.75 -7.95
C PRO A 51 0.67 -6.70 -6.78
N ASN A 52 0.27 -6.02 -5.71
CA ASN A 52 1.04 -5.88 -4.49
C ASN A 52 0.14 -5.90 -3.27
N SER A 53 0.65 -6.42 -2.14
CA SER A 53 0.06 -6.16 -0.83
C SER A 53 0.29 -4.70 -0.44
N MET A 54 -0.70 -4.07 0.18
CA MET A 54 -0.62 -2.67 0.61
C MET A 54 -1.17 -2.52 2.02
N THR A 55 -0.81 -1.42 2.69
CA THR A 55 -1.20 -1.10 4.05
C THR A 55 -2.04 0.16 4.07
N VAL A 56 -3.33 0.06 4.37
CA VAL A 56 -4.20 1.22 4.59
C VAL A 56 -4.08 1.63 6.06
N LEU A 57 -3.40 2.74 6.31
CA LEU A 57 -3.03 3.18 7.65
C LEU A 57 -4.26 3.55 8.49
N ASP A 58 -5.25 4.21 7.91
CA ASP A 58 -6.48 4.62 8.61
C ASP A 58 -7.27 3.42 9.18
N GLU A 59 -7.17 2.24 8.55
CA GLU A 59 -7.73 1.02 9.10
C GLU A 59 -6.77 0.31 10.05
N LEU A 60 -5.48 0.17 9.67
CA LEU A 60 -4.57 -0.76 10.35
C LEU A 60 -3.92 -0.17 11.61
N VAL A 61 -3.70 1.15 11.71
CA VAL A 61 -3.06 1.75 12.89
C VAL A 61 -3.82 1.46 14.19
N PRO A 62 -5.16 1.52 14.27
CA PRO A 62 -5.91 1.11 15.45
C PRO A 62 -5.61 -0.34 15.89
N TYR A 63 -5.42 -1.26 14.94
CA TYR A 63 -5.07 -2.65 15.26
C TYR A 63 -3.62 -2.81 15.75
N ALA A 64 -2.71 -1.92 15.34
CA ALA A 64 -1.37 -1.90 15.93
C ALA A 64 -1.42 -1.56 17.42
N ILE A 65 -2.25 -0.60 17.78
CA ILE A 65 -2.48 -0.20 19.19
C ILE A 65 -3.13 -1.36 19.97
N ASP A 66 -4.18 -1.98 19.39
CA ASP A 66 -4.83 -3.15 19.99
C ASP A 66 -3.84 -4.30 20.22
N GLY A 67 -2.98 -4.58 19.23
CA GLY A 67 -1.95 -5.60 19.36
C GLY A 67 -0.98 -5.33 20.53
N ALA A 68 -0.58 -4.08 20.72
CA ALA A 68 0.26 -3.67 21.84
C ALA A 68 -0.48 -3.83 23.17
N LEU A 69 -1.74 -3.42 23.27
CA LEU A 69 -2.57 -3.58 24.47
C LEU A 69 -2.80 -5.05 24.83
N ARG A 70 -2.99 -5.90 23.83
CA ARG A 70 -3.11 -7.37 23.99
C ARG A 70 -1.77 -8.05 24.21
N LYS A 71 -0.66 -7.31 24.23
CA LYS A 71 0.70 -7.85 24.39
C LYS A 71 1.05 -8.93 23.38
N LEU A 72 0.57 -8.77 22.14
CA LEU A 72 0.94 -9.66 21.04
C LEU A 72 2.44 -9.52 20.76
N THR A 73 3.06 -10.61 20.32
CA THR A 73 4.49 -10.64 20.02
C THR A 73 4.79 -11.31 18.70
N GLY A 74 6.02 -11.14 18.23
CA GLY A 74 6.52 -11.70 16.99
C GLY A 74 6.22 -10.82 15.77
N ILE A 75 6.37 -11.40 14.57
CA ILE A 75 6.34 -10.66 13.31
C ILE A 75 4.98 -10.86 12.63
N TYR A 76 4.38 -9.76 12.18
CA TYR A 76 3.16 -9.74 11.38
C TYR A 76 3.41 -9.03 10.06
N ASN A 77 2.97 -9.62 8.95
CA ASN A 77 2.80 -8.89 7.71
C ASN A 77 1.59 -7.98 7.88
N PHE A 78 1.84 -6.70 8.11
CA PHE A 78 0.82 -5.73 8.49
C PHE A 78 0.31 -5.01 7.25
N THR A 79 -0.35 -5.80 6.41
CA THR A 79 -0.98 -5.39 5.15
C THR A 79 -2.43 -5.83 5.15
N ASN A 80 -3.27 -5.12 4.41
CA ASN A 80 -4.62 -5.58 4.17
C ASN A 80 -4.60 -6.91 3.40
N PRO A 81 -5.53 -7.83 3.68
CA PRO A 81 -5.62 -9.09 2.97
C PRO A 81 -5.76 -8.94 1.45
N GLY A 82 -5.09 -9.81 0.71
CA GLY A 82 -5.08 -9.81 -0.75
C GLY A 82 -4.03 -8.87 -1.35
N ALA A 83 -4.07 -8.74 -2.66
CA ALA A 83 -3.21 -7.87 -3.45
C ALA A 83 -4.04 -7.07 -4.46
N ILE A 84 -3.55 -5.89 -4.82
CA ILE A 84 -4.17 -5.01 -5.80
C ILE A 84 -3.09 -4.40 -6.70
N SER A 85 -3.38 -4.22 -7.98
CA SER A 85 -2.43 -3.62 -8.91
C SER A 85 -2.48 -2.08 -8.89
N HIS A 86 -1.43 -1.45 -9.43
CA HIS A 86 -1.41 0.00 -9.57
C HIS A 86 -2.57 0.51 -10.44
N ASN A 87 -2.89 -0.22 -11.51
CA ASN A 87 -4.00 0.15 -12.40
C ASN A 87 -5.34 0.09 -11.68
N GLU A 88 -5.58 -0.93 -10.86
CA GLU A 88 -6.81 -1.05 -10.07
C GLU A 88 -6.92 0.09 -9.04
N VAL A 89 -5.83 0.46 -8.38
CA VAL A 89 -5.81 1.61 -7.45
C VAL A 89 -6.09 2.92 -8.18
N LEU A 90 -5.48 3.14 -9.36
CA LEU A 90 -5.72 4.35 -10.17
C LEU A 90 -7.12 4.38 -10.78
N GLN A 91 -7.70 3.22 -11.09
CA GLN A 91 -9.08 3.14 -11.52
C GLN A 91 -10.03 3.56 -10.39
N LEU A 92 -9.82 3.08 -9.16
CA LEU A 92 -10.60 3.54 -8.00
C LEU A 92 -10.42 5.05 -7.76
N TYR A 93 -9.19 5.56 -7.85
CA TYR A 93 -8.94 7.00 -7.76
C TYR A 93 -9.71 7.80 -8.80
N LYS A 94 -9.73 7.33 -10.06
CA LYS A 94 -10.52 7.92 -11.14
C LYS A 94 -12.00 7.91 -10.83
N ASP A 95 -12.55 6.78 -10.43
CA ASP A 95 -13.99 6.57 -10.22
C ASP A 95 -14.53 7.41 -9.05
N TYR A 96 -13.75 7.58 -7.99
CA TYR A 96 -14.18 8.24 -6.75
C TYR A 96 -13.75 9.71 -6.65
N CYS A 97 -12.56 10.05 -7.12
CA CYS A 97 -11.94 11.35 -6.83
C CYS A 97 -11.71 12.22 -8.07
N SER A 98 -11.42 11.64 -9.24
CA SER A 98 -11.01 12.41 -10.42
C SER A 98 -11.45 11.76 -11.72
N PRO A 99 -12.72 11.91 -12.16
CA PRO A 99 -13.25 11.23 -13.34
C PRO A 99 -12.48 11.47 -14.65
N ASN A 100 -11.80 12.59 -14.76
CA ASN A 100 -11.00 12.96 -15.95
C ASN A 100 -9.55 12.49 -15.86
N TYR A 101 -9.16 11.80 -14.77
CA TYR A 101 -7.80 11.32 -14.60
C TYR A 101 -7.47 10.21 -15.60
N THR A 102 -6.27 10.27 -16.18
CA THR A 102 -5.74 9.27 -17.11
C THR A 102 -4.29 8.98 -16.76
N TRP A 103 -3.85 7.78 -17.04
CA TRP A 103 -2.46 7.35 -16.82
C TRP A 103 -1.98 6.50 -18.00
N LYS A 104 -0.68 6.29 -18.06
CA LYS A 104 -0.04 5.41 -19.05
C LYS A 104 0.69 4.28 -18.31
N ASN A 105 0.72 3.11 -18.91
CA ASN A 105 1.54 2.01 -18.45
C ASN A 105 2.84 1.96 -19.27
N PHE A 106 3.90 1.43 -18.65
CA PHE A 106 5.07 0.98 -19.39
C PHE A 106 4.67 -0.12 -20.38
N SER A 107 5.33 -0.20 -21.53
CA SER A 107 5.24 -1.36 -22.40
C SER A 107 5.81 -2.59 -21.68
N LEU A 108 5.46 -3.80 -22.13
CA LEU A 108 5.99 -5.04 -21.57
C LEU A 108 7.52 -5.09 -21.62
N GLU A 109 8.10 -4.63 -22.75
CA GLU A 109 9.56 -4.59 -22.93
C GLU A 109 10.26 -3.61 -21.99
N GLU A 110 9.66 -2.43 -21.77
CA GLU A 110 10.16 -1.43 -20.80
C GLU A 110 10.01 -1.94 -19.36
N GLN A 111 8.88 -2.58 -19.07
CA GLN A 111 8.61 -3.17 -17.77
C GLN A 111 9.62 -4.26 -17.45
N ASP A 112 9.97 -5.13 -18.40
CA ASP A 112 10.96 -6.17 -18.23
C ASP A 112 12.36 -5.60 -17.97
N LYS A 113 12.74 -4.51 -18.63
CA LYS A 113 14.02 -3.80 -18.38
C LYS A 113 14.07 -3.16 -16.99
N ILE A 114 12.96 -2.53 -16.54
CA ILE A 114 12.84 -1.94 -15.22
C ILE A 114 12.78 -3.02 -14.14
N LEU A 115 12.19 -4.18 -14.44
CA LEU A 115 12.06 -5.33 -13.57
C LEU A 115 13.25 -6.31 -13.69
N ALA A 116 14.31 -5.97 -14.41
CA ALA A 116 15.53 -6.80 -14.57
C ALA A 116 16.20 -7.21 -13.25
N ALA A 117 15.89 -6.55 -12.14
CA ALA A 117 16.01 -7.16 -10.82
C ALA A 117 14.74 -8.00 -10.57
N PRO A 118 14.85 -9.34 -10.40
CA PRO A 118 13.69 -10.18 -10.18
C PRO A 118 12.94 -9.69 -8.93
N ARG A 119 11.80 -9.02 -9.16
CA ARG A 119 10.92 -8.63 -8.06
C ARG A 119 10.20 -9.90 -7.63
N SER A 120 10.49 -10.33 -6.41
CA SER A 120 9.76 -11.39 -5.74
C SER A 120 8.26 -11.11 -5.79
N ASN A 121 7.45 -12.17 -5.79
CA ASN A 121 6.00 -12.06 -5.59
C ASN A 121 5.73 -11.07 -4.46
N ASN A 122 4.97 -10.02 -4.79
CA ASN A 122 4.76 -8.89 -3.88
C ASN A 122 3.54 -9.08 -2.99
N GLU A 123 2.94 -10.26 -3.01
CA GLU A 123 1.86 -10.64 -2.10
C GLU A 123 2.43 -11.24 -0.82
N LEU A 124 2.11 -10.62 0.31
CA LEU A 124 2.51 -11.09 1.63
C LEU A 124 1.40 -12.00 2.20
N CYS A 125 1.81 -13.07 2.89
CA CYS A 125 0.88 -13.98 3.55
C CYS A 125 0.10 -13.24 4.65
N ASP A 126 -1.23 -13.27 4.56
CA ASP A 126 -2.17 -12.58 5.45
C ASP A 126 -2.76 -13.47 6.55
N LYS A 127 -2.39 -14.75 6.63
CA LYS A 127 -2.98 -15.72 7.58
C LYS A 127 -2.87 -15.27 9.03
N LYS A 128 -1.70 -14.76 9.42
CA LYS A 128 -1.45 -14.38 10.82
C LYS A 128 -2.21 -13.12 11.21
N ILE A 129 -2.30 -12.12 10.35
CA ILE A 129 -3.05 -10.90 10.62
C ILE A 129 -4.57 -11.19 10.64
N LYS A 130 -5.07 -12.00 9.72
CA LYS A 130 -6.47 -12.46 9.72
C LYS A 130 -6.84 -13.27 10.96
N SER A 131 -5.94 -14.09 11.47
CA SER A 131 -6.16 -14.84 12.72
C SER A 131 -6.25 -13.92 13.93
N ALA A 132 -5.44 -12.86 13.97
CA ALA A 132 -5.44 -11.90 15.07
C ALA A 132 -6.63 -10.93 15.02
N TRP A 133 -7.02 -10.52 13.80
CA TRP A 133 -8.06 -9.52 13.50
C TRP A 133 -8.88 -9.92 12.27
N PRO A 134 -9.84 -10.85 12.42
CA PRO A 134 -10.65 -11.35 11.30
C PRO A 134 -11.48 -10.29 10.58
N GLN A 135 -11.75 -9.17 11.22
CA GLN A 135 -12.57 -8.06 10.72
C GLN A 135 -11.82 -7.11 9.78
N ILE A 136 -10.48 -7.23 9.64
CA ILE A 136 -9.71 -6.42 8.68
C ILE A 136 -10.22 -6.67 7.27
N LEU A 137 -10.55 -5.59 6.57
CA LEU A 137 -11.03 -5.65 5.20
C LEU A 137 -9.94 -6.07 4.22
N ASN A 138 -10.34 -6.68 3.11
CA ASN A 138 -9.42 -6.86 1.99
C ASN A 138 -8.96 -5.49 1.46
N ILE A 139 -7.85 -5.47 0.74
CA ILE A 139 -7.22 -4.23 0.30
C ILE A 139 -8.14 -3.34 -0.51
N LYS A 140 -8.96 -3.89 -1.40
CA LYS A 140 -9.87 -3.11 -2.24
C LYS A 140 -10.97 -2.43 -1.44
N ASP A 141 -11.64 -3.19 -0.56
CA ASP A 141 -12.73 -2.66 0.28
C ASP A 141 -12.18 -1.64 1.29
N SER A 142 -10.99 -1.88 1.82
CA SER A 142 -10.31 -0.97 2.73
C SER A 142 -9.98 0.37 2.04
N LEU A 143 -9.44 0.34 0.82
CA LEU A 143 -9.18 1.54 0.02
C LEU A 143 -10.46 2.32 -0.25
N ILE A 144 -11.54 1.64 -0.65
CA ILE A 144 -12.82 2.29 -0.90
C ILE A 144 -13.30 3.00 0.37
N LYS A 145 -13.41 2.26 1.46
CA LYS A 145 -14.03 2.73 2.71
C LYS A 145 -13.23 3.83 3.41
N TYR A 146 -11.91 3.67 3.52
CA TYR A 146 -11.09 4.53 4.37
C TYR A 146 -10.34 5.63 3.59
N VAL A 147 -10.18 5.46 2.28
CA VAL A 147 -9.41 6.40 1.45
C VAL A 147 -10.28 7.12 0.43
N PHE A 148 -11.01 6.39 -0.41
CA PHE A 148 -11.70 7.00 -1.55
C PHE A 148 -13.07 7.59 -1.20
N GLU A 149 -13.89 6.92 -0.41
CA GLU A 149 -15.20 7.46 0.01
C GLU A 149 -15.07 8.78 0.79
N PRO A 150 -14.14 8.93 1.76
CA PRO A 150 -13.94 10.21 2.43
C PRO A 150 -13.52 11.34 1.49
N ASN A 151 -12.84 11.02 0.38
CA ASN A 151 -12.34 11.98 -0.59
C ASN A 151 -13.32 12.26 -1.75
N LYS A 152 -14.42 11.54 -1.84
CA LYS A 152 -15.39 11.65 -2.95
C LYS A 152 -16.03 13.04 -3.07
N GLN A 153 -16.26 13.74 -1.96
CA GLN A 153 -16.91 15.05 -1.92
C GLN A 153 -15.95 16.23 -2.03
N SER A 154 -14.69 16.05 -1.73
CA SER A 154 -13.72 17.13 -1.66
C SER A 154 -13.06 17.46 -3.00
N GLY A 155 -13.36 16.70 -4.07
CA GLY A 155 -12.70 16.88 -5.36
C GLY A 155 -11.16 16.86 -5.18
N GLY A 156 -10.70 15.98 -4.32
CA GLY A 156 -9.30 15.89 -3.88
C GLY A 156 -8.35 15.91 -5.07
N LYS A 157 -7.95 17.10 -5.47
CA LYS A 157 -6.98 17.30 -6.54
C LYS A 157 -5.65 16.85 -6.00
N VAL A 158 -5.28 15.61 -6.27
CA VAL A 158 -3.86 15.34 -6.49
C VAL A 158 -3.47 16.32 -7.60
N ARG A 159 -2.73 17.37 -7.23
CA ARG A 159 -2.22 18.33 -8.22
C ARG A 159 -1.30 17.57 -9.15
N GLY A 160 -1.86 17.10 -10.27
CA GLY A 160 -1.06 16.59 -11.36
C GLY A 160 -0.12 17.73 -11.78
N GLY A 161 1.18 17.52 -11.58
CA GLY A 161 2.19 18.34 -12.23
C GLY A 161 1.91 18.29 -13.75
N ALA A 162 2.11 19.39 -14.45
CA ALA A 162 1.97 19.45 -15.88
C ALA A 162 2.73 18.27 -16.50
N LYS A 163 2.01 17.40 -17.21
CA LYS A 163 2.61 16.28 -17.92
C LYS A 163 3.48 16.88 -19.02
N GLY A 164 4.79 16.80 -18.84
CA GLY A 164 5.71 16.97 -19.95
C GLY A 164 5.42 15.89 -21.00
N GLU A 165 5.38 16.29 -22.26
CA GLU A 165 5.28 15.35 -23.37
C GLU A 165 6.49 14.42 -23.36
N CYS A 166 6.22 13.10 -23.43
CA CYS A 166 7.27 12.10 -23.65
C CYS A 166 7.72 12.16 -25.10
#